data_e61a738eba66650073270ca1a52d9e0f
#
_entry.id   e61a738eba66650073270ca1a52d9e0f
#
_cell.length_a   1.000
_cell.length_b   1.000
_cell.length_c   1.000
_cell.angle_alpha   90.00
_cell.angle_beta   90.00
_cell.angle_gamma   90.00
#
_symmetry.space_group_name_H-M   'P 1'
#
loop_
_entity.id
_entity.type
_entity.pdbx_description
1 polymer ?
#
loop_
_entity_poly.entity_id
_entity_poly.type
_entity_poly.pdbx_seq_one_letter_code
_entity_poly.pdbx_strand_id
1 'polypeptide(L)'
;STSPHGTSSVVEAFFEKVSPSGAHRVIELSGSVNAVDLALELVAPGGRICLYGVYNERYSIDLNLIAEFKELDIVGGHLAPDGAFAEAISLLSEGKLSLSEIVKEPLPLKEFETALTAHTGHKYALSAKGPAHE
;
A
#
# COMPACT_ATOMS: atom_id res chain seq x y z
N SER A 1 25.44 6.47 -10.44
CA SER A 1 24.80 5.38 -9.72
C SER A 1 23.43 5.15 -10.37
N THR A 2 23.36 4.18 -11.27
CA THR A 2 22.16 3.84 -12.03
C THR A 2 21.27 2.97 -11.15
N SER A 3 20.05 3.43 -10.87
CA SER A 3 18.99 2.65 -10.23
C SER A 3 18.64 1.44 -11.13
N PRO A 4 18.61 0.20 -10.65
CA PRO A 4 18.59 -0.96 -11.52
C PRO A 4 17.23 -1.42 -12.04
N HIS A 5 16.13 -0.80 -11.74
CA HIS A 5 14.82 -1.34 -12.13
C HIS A 5 13.80 -0.24 -12.40
N GLY A 6 13.26 -0.19 -13.63
CA GLY A 6 11.93 0.28 -14.11
C GLY A 6 11.11 1.34 -13.36
N THR A 7 11.56 1.81 -12.22
CA THR A 7 10.93 2.84 -11.37
C THR A 7 11.00 4.23 -11.99
N SER A 8 11.95 4.49 -12.88
CA SER A 8 12.19 5.83 -13.48
C SER A 8 10.93 6.41 -14.09
N SER A 9 10.19 5.65 -14.90
CA SER A 9 9.01 6.17 -15.61
C SER A 9 7.83 6.48 -14.69
N VAL A 10 7.66 5.70 -13.61
CA VAL A 10 6.60 5.93 -12.60
C VAL A 10 6.92 7.15 -11.76
N VAL A 11 8.18 7.28 -11.34
CA VAL A 11 8.67 8.40 -10.55
C VAL A 11 8.58 9.70 -11.37
N GLU A 12 9.07 9.69 -12.61
CA GLU A 12 8.96 10.82 -13.53
C GLU A 12 7.50 11.24 -13.73
N ALA A 13 6.62 10.29 -14.03
CA ALA A 13 5.19 10.56 -14.23
C ALA A 13 4.53 11.14 -12.97
N PHE A 14 4.95 10.69 -11.78
CA PHE A 14 4.45 11.25 -10.53
C PHE A 14 4.85 12.71 -10.36
N PHE A 15 6.12 13.03 -10.55
CA PHE A 15 6.60 14.42 -10.43
C PHE A 15 6.03 15.35 -11.50
N GLU A 16 5.84 14.86 -12.71
CA GLU A 16 5.25 15.65 -13.79
C GLU A 16 3.75 15.89 -13.62
N LYS A 17 2.99 14.87 -13.20
CA LYS A 17 1.53 14.88 -13.29
C LYS A 17 0.80 15.01 -11.96
N VAL A 18 1.44 14.66 -10.86
CA VAL A 18 0.79 14.58 -9.55
C VAL A 18 1.34 15.64 -8.60
N SER A 19 2.64 15.64 -8.35
CA SER A 19 3.26 16.59 -7.41
C SER A 19 4.72 16.86 -7.77
N PRO A 20 5.05 18.03 -8.33
CA PRO A 20 6.43 18.39 -8.64
C PRO A 20 7.37 18.46 -7.42
N SER A 21 6.83 18.67 -6.23
CA SER A 21 7.60 18.75 -4.98
C SER A 21 7.71 17.42 -4.22
N GLY A 22 7.06 16.36 -4.70
CA GLY A 22 6.96 15.06 -4.03
C GLY A 22 5.73 14.93 -3.16
N ALA A 23 5.56 13.75 -2.58
CA ALA A 23 4.45 13.42 -1.69
C ALA A 23 4.76 13.85 -0.25
N HIS A 24 3.89 14.61 0.39
CA HIS A 24 4.06 14.97 1.79
C HIS A 24 3.90 13.76 2.74
N ARG A 25 3.14 12.75 2.32
CA ARG A 25 2.92 11.51 3.07
C ARG A 25 2.92 10.33 2.12
N VAL A 26 3.67 9.30 2.47
CA VAL A 26 3.74 8.02 1.74
C VAL A 26 3.40 6.91 2.72
N ILE A 27 2.56 5.98 2.30
CA ILE A 27 2.21 4.78 3.08
C ILE A 27 2.67 3.56 2.28
N GLU A 28 3.62 2.81 2.81
CA GLU A 28 4.12 1.58 2.25
C GLU A 28 3.40 0.39 2.92
N LEU A 29 2.66 -0.39 2.14
CA LEU A 29 1.81 -1.49 2.60
C LEU A 29 2.20 -2.84 2.01
N SER A 30 3.12 -2.87 1.05
CA SER A 30 3.42 -4.10 0.30
C SER A 30 4.43 -5.01 1.00
N GLY A 31 5.29 -4.46 1.86
CA GLY A 31 6.40 -5.19 2.47
C GLY A 31 7.55 -5.50 1.50
N SER A 32 7.62 -4.82 0.37
CA SER A 32 8.71 -4.93 -0.60
C SER A 32 9.78 -3.88 -0.35
N VAL A 33 11.05 -4.29 -0.33
CA VAL A 33 12.18 -3.34 -0.22
C VAL A 33 12.24 -2.39 -1.42
N ASN A 34 11.83 -2.83 -2.60
CA ASN A 34 11.75 -1.95 -3.77
C ASN A 34 10.67 -0.86 -3.61
N ALA A 35 9.60 -1.15 -2.87
CA ALA A 35 8.59 -0.15 -2.55
C ALA A 35 9.08 0.87 -1.52
N VAL A 36 10.03 0.48 -0.65
CA VAL A 36 10.71 1.42 0.24
C VAL A 36 11.59 2.37 -0.56
N ASP A 37 12.35 1.87 -1.56
CA ASP A 37 13.12 2.71 -2.47
C ASP A 37 12.22 3.73 -3.17
N LEU A 38 11.11 3.26 -3.73
CA LEU A 38 10.11 4.12 -4.39
C LEU A 38 9.53 5.16 -3.41
N ALA A 39 9.22 4.77 -2.18
CA ALA A 39 8.71 5.68 -1.16
C ALA A 39 9.73 6.79 -0.84
N LEU A 40 11.02 6.44 -0.72
CA LEU A 40 12.11 7.39 -0.48
C LEU A 40 12.34 8.33 -1.66
N GLU A 41 12.15 7.86 -2.90
CA GLU A 41 12.22 8.69 -4.09
C GLU A 41 11.06 9.68 -4.14
N LEU A 42 9.82 9.22 -3.93
CA LEU A 42 8.61 10.01 -4.08
C LEU A 42 8.33 10.99 -2.94
N VAL A 43 8.84 10.73 -1.73
CA VAL A 43 8.57 11.60 -0.58
C VAL A 43 9.23 12.96 -0.74
N ALA A 44 8.48 14.02 -0.46
CA ALA A 44 9.00 15.39 -0.43
C ALA A 44 9.98 15.61 0.73
N PRO A 45 10.91 16.56 0.65
CA PRO A 45 11.66 17.03 1.81
C PRO A 45 10.70 17.45 2.94
N GLY A 46 11.03 17.11 4.20
CA GLY A 46 10.17 17.29 5.36
C GLY A 46 8.93 16.38 5.38
N GLY A 47 8.85 15.43 4.47
CA GLY A 47 7.71 14.51 4.38
C GLY A 47 7.77 13.34 5.36
N ARG A 48 6.71 12.55 5.37
CA ARG A 48 6.58 11.39 6.26
C ARG A 48 6.34 10.12 5.47
N ILE A 49 7.07 9.05 5.83
CA ILE A 49 6.85 7.70 5.33
C ILE A 49 6.31 6.85 6.48
N CYS A 50 5.17 6.19 6.27
CA CYS A 50 4.65 5.15 7.16
C CYS A 50 4.96 3.77 6.56
N LEU A 51 5.78 2.99 7.25
CA LEU A 51 6.10 1.61 6.90
C LEU A 51 5.11 0.69 7.61
N TYR A 52 4.19 0.10 6.88
CA TYR A 52 3.14 -0.76 7.39
C TYR A 52 3.25 -2.20 6.87
N GLY A 53 4.03 -2.40 5.81
CA GLY A 53 4.32 -3.71 5.23
C GLY A 53 5.12 -4.60 6.17
N VAL A 54 5.02 -5.92 5.97
CA VAL A 54 5.85 -6.92 6.66
C VAL A 54 6.97 -7.35 5.73
N TYR A 55 8.21 -7.05 6.11
CA TYR A 55 9.39 -7.28 5.29
C TYR A 55 10.05 -8.60 5.65
N ASN A 56 10.42 -9.39 4.63
CA ASN A 56 11.09 -10.68 4.81
C ASN A 56 12.62 -10.59 4.69
N GLU A 57 13.14 -9.42 4.36
CA GLU A 57 14.57 -9.19 4.16
C GLU A 57 15.02 -7.90 4.85
N ARG A 58 16.34 -7.81 5.06
CA ARG A 58 16.94 -6.59 5.62
C ARG A 58 17.07 -5.54 4.53
N TYR A 59 16.78 -4.30 4.89
CA TYR A 59 16.97 -3.14 4.03
C TYR A 59 18.10 -2.27 4.53
N SER A 60 18.93 -1.78 3.62
CA SER A 60 20.03 -0.86 3.92
C SER A 60 19.70 0.51 3.33
N ILE A 61 19.76 1.54 4.15
CA ILE A 61 19.44 2.91 3.75
C ILE A 61 20.60 3.84 4.07
N ASP A 62 20.83 4.82 3.20
CA ASP A 62 21.70 5.95 3.52
C ASP A 62 20.98 6.88 4.51
N LEU A 63 21.49 6.94 5.73
CA LEU A 63 20.91 7.77 6.79
C LEU A 63 20.97 9.27 6.48
N ASN A 64 21.89 9.72 5.63
CA ASN A 64 21.95 11.13 5.20
C ASN A 64 20.72 11.50 4.36
N LEU A 65 20.14 10.54 3.65
CA LEU A 65 18.89 10.77 2.92
C LEU A 65 17.75 11.15 3.87
N ILE A 66 17.71 10.51 5.05
CA ILE A 66 16.70 10.81 6.08
C ILE A 66 17.04 12.09 6.82
N ALA A 67 18.29 12.22 7.32
CA ALA A 67 18.66 13.27 8.25
C ALA A 67 18.96 14.60 7.55
N GLU A 68 19.81 14.58 6.50
CA GLU A 68 20.37 15.80 5.91
C GLU A 68 19.64 16.21 4.62
N PHE A 69 19.40 15.25 3.70
CA PHE A 69 18.94 15.60 2.36
C PHE A 69 17.45 15.86 2.29
N LYS A 70 16.65 15.15 3.08
CA LYS A 70 15.19 15.27 3.02
C LYS A 70 14.53 15.55 4.37
N GLU A 71 15.23 15.44 5.50
CA GLU A 71 14.67 15.69 6.85
C GLU A 71 13.37 14.91 7.09
N LEU A 72 13.41 13.57 6.88
CA LEU A 72 12.21 12.73 6.83
C LEU A 72 11.75 12.26 8.21
N ASP A 73 10.43 12.20 8.40
CA ASP A 73 9.80 11.38 9.42
C ASP A 73 9.56 9.97 8.89
N ILE A 74 10.19 8.94 9.50
CA ILE A 74 9.88 7.55 9.19
C ILE A 74 9.22 6.92 10.41
N VAL A 75 8.00 6.43 10.25
CA VAL A 75 7.20 5.83 11.32
C VAL A 75 6.77 4.42 10.95
N GLY A 76 6.73 3.52 11.94
CA GLY A 76 6.19 2.19 11.78
C GLY A 76 4.70 2.17 12.10
N GLY A 77 3.96 1.28 11.45
CA GLY A 77 2.57 0.96 11.76
C GLY A 77 2.36 -0.55 11.80
N HIS A 78 1.45 -1.02 12.64
CA HIS A 78 1.11 -2.43 12.75
C HIS A 78 -0.30 -2.59 13.30
N LEU A 79 -1.08 -3.50 12.70
CA LEU A 79 -2.47 -3.78 13.06
C LEU A 79 -3.40 -2.55 12.97
N ALA A 80 -4.66 -2.77 13.24
CA ALA A 80 -5.64 -1.70 13.29
C ALA A 80 -5.74 -1.14 14.72
N PRO A 81 -5.74 0.18 14.92
CA PRO A 81 -5.97 0.77 16.23
C PRO A 81 -7.39 0.48 16.72
N ASP A 82 -7.61 0.63 18.02
CA ASP A 82 -8.94 0.51 18.61
C ASP A 82 -9.93 1.44 17.90
N GLY A 83 -11.11 0.90 17.58
CA GLY A 83 -12.16 1.64 16.87
C GLY A 83 -12.04 1.67 15.34
N ALA A 84 -10.90 1.32 14.75
CA ALA A 84 -10.72 1.37 13.29
C ALA A 84 -11.74 0.54 12.51
N PHE A 85 -12.14 -0.62 13.03
CA PHE A 85 -13.17 -1.44 12.39
C PHE A 85 -14.54 -0.75 12.39
N ALA A 86 -14.93 -0.13 13.51
CA ALA A 86 -16.18 0.61 13.59
C ALA A 86 -16.20 1.80 12.63
N GLU A 87 -15.09 2.53 12.55
CA GLU A 87 -14.92 3.64 11.60
C GLU A 87 -14.98 3.15 10.14
N ALA A 88 -14.30 2.05 9.80
CA ALA A 88 -14.35 1.47 8.46
C ALA A 88 -15.78 1.05 8.07
N ILE A 89 -16.53 0.43 8.98
CA ILE A 89 -17.93 0.05 8.76
C ILE A 89 -18.79 1.32 8.54
N SER A 90 -18.58 2.37 9.32
CA SER A 90 -19.29 3.64 9.14
C SER A 90 -19.03 4.24 7.76
N LEU A 91 -17.76 4.33 7.35
CA LEU A 91 -17.39 4.85 6.04
C LEU A 91 -17.99 4.04 4.87
N LEU A 92 -18.05 2.73 5.01
CA LEU A 92 -18.70 1.87 4.03
C LEU A 92 -20.20 2.07 3.98
N SER A 93 -20.87 2.13 5.15
CA SER A 93 -22.32 2.32 5.25
C SER A 93 -22.79 3.69 4.76
N GLU A 94 -21.94 4.70 4.91
CA GLU A 94 -22.16 6.06 4.42
C GLU A 94 -21.83 6.24 2.92
N GLY A 95 -21.35 5.19 2.26
CA GLY A 95 -20.94 5.25 0.86
C GLY A 95 -19.68 6.09 0.60
N LYS A 96 -18.91 6.40 1.65
CA LYS A 96 -17.64 7.15 1.53
C LYS A 96 -16.48 6.29 1.08
N LEU A 97 -16.60 4.96 1.23
CA LEU A 97 -15.66 3.97 0.72
C LEU A 97 -16.41 2.97 -0.16
N SER A 98 -15.79 2.58 -1.26
CA SER A 98 -16.23 1.47 -2.10
C SER A 98 -15.14 0.39 -2.14
N LEU A 99 -15.53 -0.85 -1.92
CA LEU A 99 -14.63 -2.00 -2.02
C LEU A 99 -14.73 -2.72 -3.36
N SER A 100 -15.64 -2.32 -4.26
CA SER A 100 -15.94 -3.01 -5.52
C SER A 100 -14.73 -3.18 -6.45
N GLU A 101 -13.75 -2.25 -6.39
CA GLU A 101 -12.52 -2.33 -7.17
C GLU A 101 -11.44 -3.20 -6.52
N ILE A 102 -11.55 -3.45 -5.22
CA ILE A 102 -10.54 -4.17 -4.43
C ILE A 102 -10.99 -5.59 -4.13
N VAL A 103 -12.25 -5.75 -3.72
CA VAL A 103 -12.84 -7.05 -3.33
C VAL A 103 -13.71 -7.57 -4.44
N LYS A 104 -13.40 -8.78 -4.91
CA LYS A 104 -14.24 -9.49 -5.89
C LYS A 104 -15.45 -10.13 -5.21
N GLU A 105 -16.46 -10.48 -6.01
CA GLU A 105 -17.59 -11.26 -5.56
C GLU A 105 -17.13 -12.49 -4.77
N PRO A 106 -17.81 -12.82 -3.66
CA PRO A 106 -17.44 -13.94 -2.83
C PRO A 106 -17.45 -15.27 -3.61
N LEU A 107 -16.34 -16.00 -3.50
CA LEU A 107 -16.25 -17.34 -4.05
C LEU A 107 -16.82 -18.37 -3.06
N PRO A 108 -17.41 -19.47 -3.55
CA PRO A 108 -17.73 -20.61 -2.70
C PRO A 108 -16.48 -21.13 -1.99
N LEU A 109 -16.63 -21.60 -0.75
CA LEU A 109 -15.50 -22.11 0.03
C LEU A 109 -14.72 -23.23 -0.70
N LYS A 110 -15.40 -24.05 -1.51
CA LYS A 110 -14.76 -25.10 -2.33
C LYS A 110 -13.77 -24.56 -3.37
N GLU A 111 -13.86 -23.28 -3.70
CA GLU A 111 -12.98 -22.59 -4.67
C GLU A 111 -11.84 -21.84 -4.01
N PHE A 112 -11.46 -22.20 -2.78
CA PHE A 112 -10.40 -21.50 -2.02
C PHE A 112 -9.05 -21.49 -2.74
N GLU A 113 -8.73 -22.56 -3.51
CA GLU A 113 -7.49 -22.63 -4.29
C GLU A 113 -7.43 -21.53 -5.36
N THR A 114 -8.56 -21.23 -6.00
CA THR A 114 -8.67 -20.12 -6.96
C THR A 114 -8.35 -18.79 -6.28
N ALA A 115 -8.88 -18.57 -5.06
CA ALA A 115 -8.60 -17.35 -4.30
C ALA A 115 -7.11 -17.23 -3.91
N LEU A 116 -6.43 -18.34 -3.62
CA LEU A 116 -5.01 -18.38 -3.23
C LEU A 116 -4.06 -18.20 -4.41
N THR A 117 -4.44 -18.71 -5.57
CA THR A 117 -3.56 -18.74 -6.77
C THR A 117 -3.80 -17.60 -7.74
N ALA A 118 -4.89 -16.87 -7.60
CA ALA A 118 -5.23 -15.76 -8.48
C ALA A 118 -4.36 -14.53 -8.19
N HIS A 119 -3.36 -14.29 -9.02
CA HIS A 119 -2.50 -13.09 -8.96
C HIS A 119 -3.13 -11.90 -9.69
N THR A 120 -4.34 -11.49 -9.28
CA THR A 120 -5.11 -10.44 -9.97
C THR A 120 -5.01 -9.07 -9.31
N GLY A 121 -4.28 -8.93 -8.21
CA GLY A 121 -4.25 -7.70 -7.41
C GLY A 121 -5.54 -7.42 -6.61
N HIS A 122 -6.53 -8.33 -6.68
CA HIS A 122 -7.78 -8.22 -5.95
C HIS A 122 -7.78 -9.08 -4.69
N LYS A 123 -8.66 -8.74 -3.75
CA LYS A 123 -8.99 -9.56 -2.57
C LYS A 123 -10.20 -10.42 -2.87
N TYR A 124 -10.17 -11.66 -2.40
CA TYR A 124 -11.30 -12.58 -2.50
C TYR A 124 -11.88 -12.85 -1.11
N ALA A 125 -13.19 -12.73 -0.99
CA ALA A 125 -13.93 -13.26 0.14
C ALA A 125 -14.37 -14.70 -0.16
N LEU A 126 -14.39 -15.57 0.84
CA LEU A 126 -14.90 -16.92 0.72
C LEU A 126 -16.21 -17.03 1.49
N SER A 127 -17.24 -17.58 0.85
CA SER A 127 -18.55 -17.78 1.43
C SER A 127 -18.83 -19.26 1.67
N ALA A 128 -19.20 -19.62 2.89
CA ALA A 128 -19.66 -20.99 3.22
C ALA A 128 -21.05 -21.31 2.63
N LYS A 129 -21.83 -20.28 2.27
CA LYS A 129 -23.20 -20.44 1.74
C LYS A 129 -23.28 -20.44 0.21
N GLY A 130 -22.12 -20.37 -0.50
CA GLY A 130 -22.10 -20.14 -1.95
C GLY A 130 -22.42 -18.68 -2.30
N PRO A 131 -22.48 -18.33 -3.60
CA PRO A 131 -22.90 -17.01 -4.02
C PRO A 131 -24.31 -16.75 -3.47
N ALA A 132 -24.56 -15.53 -3.00
CA ALA A 132 -25.91 -15.13 -2.61
C ALA A 132 -26.80 -15.28 -3.85
N HIS A 133 -27.62 -16.28 -3.87
CA HIS A 133 -28.71 -16.34 -4.84
C HIS A 133 -29.74 -15.28 -4.44
N GLU A 134 -30.01 -14.37 -5.36
CA GLU A 134 -31.14 -13.46 -5.31
C GLU A 134 -32.47 -14.21 -5.06
#